data_ffbaf3eebbf94bbe3ee6aba35400b72a
#
_entry.id   ffbaf3eebbf94bbe3ee6aba35400b72a
#
_cell.length_a   1.000
_cell.length_b   1.000
_cell.length_c   1.000
_cell.angle_alpha   90.00
_cell.angle_beta   90.00
_cell.angle_gamma   90.00
#
_symmetry.space_group_name_H-M   'P 1'
#
loop_
_entity.id
_entity.type
_entity.pdbx_description
1 polymer ?
#
loop_
_entity_poly.entity_id
_entity_poly.type
_entity_poly.pdbx_seq_one_letter_code
_entity_poly.pdbx_strand_id
1 'polypeptide(L)'
;MNWMTQLAQYVPQTPQEAADKAALQNDIQKYGTAVLERSSPSGSHICCSGMILDPTMTQVLLVYHNIYQSFSWTGGHADGESDFLAVAIREAQEETGLQQVQPLCSAILSIDRLPVKAHIRRGEPVAAHFHDCISFGLLADPKQPLRIQPAENSAVCWKPIAELPELCQEPHMLPVYEKLIARMKQV
;
A
#
# COMPACT_ATOMS: atom_id res chain seq x y z
N MET A 1 -11.11 14.74 8.56
CA MET A 1 -11.64 13.70 9.51
C MET A 1 -10.44 13.18 10.27
N ASN A 2 -10.57 12.89 11.60
CA ASN A 2 -9.46 12.28 12.34
C ASN A 2 -9.22 10.85 11.80
N TRP A 3 -7.96 10.45 11.63
CA TRP A 3 -7.58 9.14 11.07
C TRP A 3 -8.14 7.94 11.86
N MET A 4 -8.23 8.04 13.19
CA MET A 4 -8.85 6.98 14.02
C MET A 4 -10.33 6.81 13.69
N THR A 5 -11.03 7.92 13.44
CA THR A 5 -12.44 7.88 13.01
C THR A 5 -12.57 7.27 11.62
N GLN A 6 -11.66 7.59 10.70
CA GLN A 6 -11.64 7.02 9.35
C GLN A 6 -11.43 5.50 9.40
N LEU A 7 -10.47 5.01 10.21
CA LEU A 7 -10.26 3.58 10.42
C LEU A 7 -11.48 2.90 11.09
N ALA A 8 -12.10 3.56 12.06
CA ALA A 8 -13.28 3.02 12.74
C ALA A 8 -14.46 2.87 11.77
N GLN A 9 -14.66 3.81 10.85
CA GLN A 9 -15.73 3.79 9.85
C GLN A 9 -15.52 2.81 8.70
N TYR A 10 -14.28 2.36 8.47
CA TYR A 10 -14.01 1.33 7.45
C TYR A 10 -14.80 0.05 7.77
N VAL A 11 -15.54 -0.45 6.79
CA VAL A 11 -16.32 -1.69 6.90
C VAL A 11 -15.57 -2.82 6.20
N PRO A 12 -15.04 -3.80 6.95
CA PRO A 12 -14.38 -4.97 6.35
C PRO A 12 -15.36 -5.75 5.48
N GLN A 13 -14.91 -6.22 4.33
CA GLN A 13 -15.72 -6.99 3.39
C GLN A 13 -15.39 -8.49 3.40
N THR A 14 -14.31 -8.88 4.10
CA THR A 14 -13.90 -10.27 4.26
C THR A 14 -13.60 -10.59 5.74
N PRO A 15 -13.67 -11.87 6.15
CA PRO A 15 -13.26 -12.27 7.50
C PRO A 15 -11.82 -11.91 7.83
N GLN A 16 -10.91 -11.99 6.84
CA GLN A 16 -9.50 -11.62 7.03
C GLN A 16 -9.36 -10.13 7.34
N GLU A 17 -10.00 -9.25 6.56
CA GLU A 17 -9.98 -7.81 6.85
C GLU A 17 -10.60 -7.46 8.21
N ALA A 18 -11.63 -8.19 8.63
CA ALA A 18 -12.21 -8.00 9.96
C ALA A 18 -11.21 -8.33 11.06
N ALA A 19 -10.44 -9.41 10.88
CA ALA A 19 -9.37 -9.79 11.82
C ALA A 19 -8.22 -8.77 11.80
N ASP A 20 -7.79 -8.34 10.63
CA ASP A 20 -6.71 -7.36 10.45
C ASP A 20 -7.07 -6.00 11.04
N LYS A 21 -8.28 -5.51 10.77
CA LYS A 21 -8.82 -4.29 11.39
C LYS A 21 -8.87 -4.40 12.91
N ALA A 22 -9.36 -5.52 13.44
CA ALA A 22 -9.45 -5.74 14.88
C ALA A 22 -8.06 -5.75 15.54
N ALA A 23 -7.06 -6.37 14.89
CA ALA A 23 -5.70 -6.38 15.35
C ALA A 23 -5.10 -4.96 15.39
N LEU A 24 -5.28 -4.18 14.31
CA LEU A 24 -4.86 -2.78 14.25
C LEU A 24 -5.55 -1.94 15.34
N GLN A 25 -6.87 -2.12 15.55
CA GLN A 25 -7.60 -1.39 16.60
C GLN A 25 -7.10 -1.71 18.01
N ASN A 26 -6.76 -2.97 18.27
CA ASN A 26 -6.15 -3.38 19.55
C ASN A 26 -4.78 -2.73 19.75
N ASP A 27 -3.95 -2.64 18.69
CA ASP A 27 -2.66 -1.98 18.76
C ASP A 27 -2.82 -0.47 18.98
N ILE A 28 -3.77 0.18 18.31
CA ILE A 28 -4.11 1.60 18.56
C ILE A 28 -4.57 1.82 20.00
N GLN A 29 -5.41 0.95 20.53
CA GLN A 29 -5.89 1.07 21.91
C GLN A 29 -4.73 0.96 22.91
N LYS A 30 -3.76 0.08 22.64
CA LYS A 30 -2.64 -0.17 23.55
C LYS A 30 -1.49 0.82 23.43
N TYR A 31 -1.20 1.26 22.21
CA TYR A 31 0.02 2.02 21.90
C TYR A 31 -0.26 3.43 21.36
N GLY A 32 -1.53 3.80 21.15
CA GLY A 32 -1.92 5.13 20.66
C GLY A 32 -1.32 5.44 19.30
N THR A 33 -0.76 6.64 19.17
CA THR A 33 -0.13 7.12 17.94
C THR A 33 1.21 6.45 17.61
N ALA A 34 1.79 5.67 18.53
CA ALA A 34 3.04 4.96 18.25
C ALA A 34 2.91 3.94 17.09
N VAL A 35 1.68 3.50 16.75
CA VAL A 35 1.44 2.64 15.58
C VAL A 35 1.76 3.32 14.24
N LEU A 36 1.89 4.65 14.21
CA LEU A 36 2.29 5.41 13.03
C LEU A 36 3.81 5.36 12.78
N GLU A 37 4.59 4.92 13.77
CA GLU A 37 6.04 4.94 13.72
C GLU A 37 6.59 3.54 13.45
N ARG A 38 7.67 3.45 12.66
CA ARG A 38 8.39 2.18 12.38
C ARG A 38 8.92 1.51 13.65
N SER A 39 9.17 2.29 14.70
CA SER A 39 9.61 1.82 16.01
C SER A 39 8.47 1.36 16.92
N SER A 40 7.27 1.21 16.39
CA SER A 40 6.09 0.78 17.13
C SER A 40 6.37 -0.48 17.96
N PRO A 41 6.06 -0.48 19.26
CA PRO A 41 6.29 -1.62 20.13
C PRO A 41 5.28 -2.77 19.90
N SER A 42 4.30 -2.59 19.01
CA SER A 42 3.32 -3.63 18.65
C SER A 42 3.91 -4.76 17.79
N GLY A 43 5.09 -4.54 17.17
CA GLY A 43 5.61 -5.42 16.14
C GLY A 43 4.92 -5.21 14.78
N SER A 44 4.08 -4.18 14.67
CA SER A 44 3.49 -3.70 13.42
C SER A 44 3.48 -2.17 13.37
N HIS A 45 3.34 -1.60 12.18
CA HIS A 45 3.14 -0.16 12.01
C HIS A 45 2.36 0.14 10.73
N ILE A 46 1.75 1.33 10.69
CA ILE A 46 0.90 1.72 9.57
C ILE A 46 1.73 2.07 8.36
N CYS A 47 1.34 1.49 7.22
CA CYS A 47 1.79 1.82 5.88
C CYS A 47 0.61 2.29 5.04
N CYS A 48 0.87 3.17 4.08
CA CYS A 48 -0.14 3.71 3.18
C CYS A 48 0.19 3.28 1.77
N SER A 49 -0.73 2.57 1.13
CA SER A 49 -0.50 1.98 -0.19
C SER A 49 -1.46 2.51 -1.25
N GLY A 50 -0.97 2.65 -2.47
CA GLY A 50 -1.74 3.08 -3.62
C GLY A 50 -1.75 2.03 -4.72
N MET A 51 -2.94 1.49 -5.07
CA MET A 51 -3.13 0.74 -6.29
C MET A 51 -3.44 1.74 -7.41
N ILE A 52 -2.54 1.88 -8.38
CA ILE A 52 -2.66 2.87 -9.45
C ILE A 52 -3.17 2.19 -10.72
N LEU A 53 -4.33 2.59 -11.20
CA LEU A 53 -4.89 2.15 -12.47
C LEU A 53 -4.90 3.30 -13.48
N ASP A 54 -4.92 2.94 -14.77
CA ASP A 54 -5.25 3.89 -15.83
C ASP A 54 -6.75 4.25 -15.79
N PRO A 55 -7.18 5.39 -16.38
CA PRO A 55 -8.59 5.78 -16.34
C PRO A 55 -9.57 4.79 -16.99
N THR A 56 -9.10 3.88 -17.85
CA THR A 56 -9.92 2.82 -18.45
C THR A 56 -10.01 1.57 -17.56
N MET A 57 -9.24 1.53 -16.46
CA MET A 57 -9.14 0.39 -15.54
C MET A 57 -8.75 -0.93 -16.22
N THR A 58 -7.91 -0.86 -17.25
CA THR A 58 -7.38 -2.01 -17.98
C THR A 58 -5.91 -2.29 -17.68
N GLN A 59 -5.18 -1.26 -17.25
CA GLN A 59 -3.77 -1.33 -16.90
C GLN A 59 -3.54 -0.95 -15.44
N VAL A 60 -2.54 -1.58 -14.85
CA VAL A 60 -2.02 -1.28 -13.50
C VAL A 60 -0.58 -0.81 -13.60
N LEU A 61 -0.23 0.25 -12.85
CA LEU A 61 1.15 0.67 -12.70
C LEU A 61 1.80 -0.11 -11.57
N LEU A 62 2.92 -0.73 -11.87
CA LEU A 62 3.69 -1.53 -10.92
C LEU A 62 5.14 -1.05 -10.85
N VAL A 63 5.73 -1.22 -9.67
CA VAL A 63 7.16 -1.03 -9.41
C VAL A 63 7.82 -2.38 -9.15
N TYR A 64 9.04 -2.60 -9.68
CA TYR A 64 9.82 -3.80 -9.33
C TYR A 64 10.65 -3.50 -8.08
N HIS A 65 10.18 -4.02 -6.94
CA HIS A 65 10.74 -3.71 -5.63
C HIS A 65 12.06 -4.45 -5.39
N ASN A 66 13.14 -3.71 -5.05
CA ASN A 66 14.50 -4.26 -4.91
C ASN A 66 14.65 -5.32 -3.80
N ILE A 67 13.92 -5.17 -2.69
CA ILE A 67 13.99 -6.11 -1.55
C ILE A 67 13.18 -7.37 -1.83
N TYR A 68 11.94 -7.21 -2.33
CA TYR A 68 11.03 -8.34 -2.54
C TYR A 68 11.28 -9.10 -3.85
N GLN A 69 12.04 -8.49 -4.79
CA GLN A 69 12.31 -9.06 -6.12
C GLN A 69 11.02 -9.43 -6.87
N SER A 70 10.01 -8.58 -6.74
CA SER A 70 8.66 -8.77 -7.24
C SER A 70 8.09 -7.45 -7.77
N PHE A 71 7.20 -7.53 -8.74
CA PHE A 71 6.35 -6.41 -9.07
C PHE A 71 5.28 -6.22 -8.00
N SER A 72 5.13 -4.98 -7.54
CA SER A 72 4.22 -4.60 -6.47
C SER A 72 3.54 -3.26 -6.75
N TRP A 73 2.52 -2.96 -5.94
CA TRP A 73 1.94 -1.62 -5.85
C TRP A 73 2.94 -0.61 -5.29
N THR A 74 2.54 0.67 -5.23
CA THR A 74 3.31 1.72 -4.54
C THR A 74 2.85 1.87 -3.09
N GLY A 75 3.77 2.28 -2.21
CA GLY A 75 3.41 2.58 -0.84
C GLY A 75 4.60 2.74 0.09
N GLY A 76 4.34 3.45 1.19
CA GLY A 76 5.35 3.73 2.20
C GLY A 76 4.77 3.81 3.60
N HIS A 77 5.66 4.08 4.55
CA HIS A 77 5.30 4.14 5.95
C HIS A 77 4.62 5.47 6.29
N ALA A 78 3.73 5.44 7.26
CA ALA A 78 3.10 6.66 7.77
C ALA A 78 4.13 7.61 8.42
N ASP A 79 5.14 7.06 9.11
CA ASP A 79 6.23 7.80 9.75
C ASP A 79 5.73 9.04 10.55
N GLY A 80 4.67 8.82 11.35
CA GLY A 80 4.03 9.86 12.17
C GLY A 80 2.91 10.65 11.48
N GLU A 81 2.78 10.54 10.16
CA GLU A 81 1.72 11.24 9.43
C GLU A 81 0.37 10.55 9.58
N SER A 82 -0.69 11.35 9.62
CA SER A 82 -2.06 10.88 9.84
C SER A 82 -3.01 11.10 8.65
N ASP A 83 -2.55 11.76 7.60
CA ASP A 83 -3.25 11.85 6.31
C ASP A 83 -2.77 10.72 5.38
N PHE A 84 -3.33 9.53 5.60
CA PHE A 84 -2.91 8.32 4.89
C PHE A 84 -3.08 8.40 3.38
N LEU A 85 -4.10 9.12 2.90
CA LEU A 85 -4.29 9.31 1.46
C LEU A 85 -3.20 10.21 0.88
N ALA A 86 -2.84 11.29 1.58
CA ALA A 86 -1.74 12.15 1.16
C ALA A 86 -0.41 11.39 1.12
N VAL A 87 -0.15 10.53 2.12
CA VAL A 87 1.04 9.64 2.13
C VAL A 87 1.01 8.71 0.91
N ALA A 88 -0.09 8.00 0.65
CA ALA A 88 -0.19 7.09 -0.49
C ALA A 88 0.03 7.78 -1.85
N ILE A 89 -0.47 9.01 -2.02
CA ILE A 89 -0.25 9.80 -3.24
C ILE A 89 1.21 10.23 -3.36
N ARG A 90 1.83 10.70 -2.27
CA ARG A 90 3.24 11.09 -2.26
C ARG A 90 4.15 9.92 -2.62
N GLU A 91 3.97 8.76 -1.98
CA GLU A 91 4.73 7.54 -2.27
C GLU A 91 4.56 7.10 -3.74
N ALA A 92 3.32 7.15 -4.26
CA ALA A 92 3.07 6.88 -5.67
C ALA A 92 3.89 7.80 -6.60
N GLN A 93 3.98 9.09 -6.29
CA GLN A 93 4.77 10.05 -7.06
C GLN A 93 6.28 9.85 -6.91
N GLU A 94 6.75 9.58 -5.70
CA GLU A 94 8.18 9.37 -5.42
C GLU A 94 8.72 8.11 -6.08
N GLU A 95 8.00 6.99 -5.98
CA GLU A 95 8.41 5.70 -6.53
C GLU A 95 8.30 5.59 -8.06
N THR A 96 7.37 6.35 -8.67
CA THR A 96 7.05 6.20 -10.10
C THR A 96 7.45 7.39 -10.96
N GLY A 97 7.69 8.55 -10.35
CA GLY A 97 7.96 9.81 -11.05
C GLY A 97 6.70 10.48 -11.63
N LEU A 98 5.51 9.91 -11.42
CA LEU A 98 4.25 10.54 -11.84
C LEU A 98 4.10 11.93 -11.22
N GLN A 99 3.69 12.90 -12.02
CA GLN A 99 3.43 14.27 -11.56
C GLN A 99 1.97 14.47 -11.13
N GLN A 100 1.06 13.76 -11.77
CA GLN A 100 -0.37 13.84 -11.49
C GLN A 100 -0.92 12.47 -11.16
N VAL A 101 -1.30 12.31 -9.90
CA VAL A 101 -1.97 11.13 -9.37
C VAL A 101 -3.26 11.61 -8.69
N GLN A 102 -4.38 11.03 -9.06
CA GLN A 102 -5.68 11.42 -8.52
C GLN A 102 -6.25 10.25 -7.70
N PRO A 103 -6.79 10.49 -6.50
CA PRO A 103 -7.52 9.46 -5.80
C PRO A 103 -8.83 9.15 -6.55
N LEU A 104 -9.15 7.87 -6.70
CA LEU A 104 -10.45 7.43 -7.21
C LEU A 104 -11.58 7.90 -6.29
N CYS A 105 -11.35 7.80 -4.99
CA CYS A 105 -12.17 8.38 -3.92
C CYS A 105 -11.30 8.61 -2.68
N SER A 106 -11.83 9.32 -1.69
CA SER A 106 -11.11 9.58 -0.43
C SER A 106 -11.27 8.44 0.61
N ALA A 107 -12.07 7.42 0.31
CA ALA A 107 -12.31 6.32 1.23
C ALA A 107 -11.17 5.31 1.22
N ILE A 108 -10.92 4.69 2.37
CA ILE A 108 -10.06 3.51 2.49
C ILE A 108 -10.73 2.36 1.72
N LEU A 109 -10.00 1.74 0.80
CA LEU A 109 -10.50 0.59 0.05
C LEU A 109 -10.16 -0.75 0.69
N SER A 110 -9.05 -0.83 1.44
CA SER A 110 -8.67 -2.05 2.15
C SER A 110 -7.82 -1.75 3.38
N ILE A 111 -7.94 -2.62 4.39
CA ILE A 111 -7.02 -2.71 5.53
C ILE A 111 -6.51 -4.14 5.57
N ASP A 112 -5.19 -4.30 5.43
CA ASP A 112 -4.55 -5.61 5.39
C ASP A 112 -3.31 -5.60 6.30
N ARG A 113 -3.18 -6.60 7.19
CA ARG A 113 -1.97 -6.82 7.98
C ARG A 113 -1.06 -7.79 7.26
N LEU A 114 0.01 -7.27 6.67
CA LEU A 114 0.90 -7.99 5.78
C LEU A 114 2.23 -8.32 6.46
N PRO A 115 2.73 -9.57 6.37
CA PRO A 115 3.99 -9.95 6.98
C PRO A 115 5.19 -9.41 6.20
N VAL A 116 6.15 -8.84 6.91
CA VAL A 116 7.45 -8.42 6.37
C VAL A 116 8.53 -9.35 6.92
N LYS A 117 9.26 -10.01 6.03
CA LYS A 117 10.38 -10.86 6.40
C LYS A 117 11.54 -10.04 6.95
N ALA A 118 12.33 -10.64 7.84
CA ALA A 118 13.58 -10.03 8.28
C ALA A 118 14.47 -9.75 7.06
N HIS A 119 15.06 -8.56 7.02
CA HIS A 119 15.88 -8.11 5.90
C HIS A 119 16.98 -7.14 6.38
N ILE A 120 17.90 -6.80 5.48
CA ILE A 120 18.90 -5.75 5.73
C ILE A 120 18.44 -4.46 5.05
N ARG A 121 18.40 -3.36 5.78
CA ARG A 121 18.11 -2.04 5.27
C ARG A 121 19.24 -1.07 5.62
N ARG A 122 19.85 -0.48 4.61
CA ARG A 122 21.00 0.45 4.76
C ARG A 122 22.15 -0.11 5.62
N GLY A 123 22.38 -1.43 5.52
CA GLY A 123 23.42 -2.13 6.29
C GLY A 123 22.99 -2.61 7.68
N GLU A 124 21.80 -2.23 8.16
CA GLU A 124 21.29 -2.62 9.48
C GLU A 124 20.24 -3.73 9.38
N PRO A 125 20.22 -4.69 10.33
CA PRO A 125 19.23 -5.74 10.36
C PRO A 125 17.87 -5.20 10.82
N VAL A 126 16.83 -5.53 10.07
CA VAL A 126 15.42 -5.27 10.42
C VAL A 126 14.76 -6.60 10.74
N ALA A 127 14.21 -6.74 11.93
CA ALA A 127 13.48 -7.95 12.35
C ALA A 127 12.20 -8.14 11.54
N ALA A 128 11.72 -9.37 11.47
CA ALA A 128 10.40 -9.65 10.90
C ALA A 128 9.32 -8.91 11.71
N HIS A 129 8.38 -8.30 11.01
CA HIS A 129 7.30 -7.49 11.58
C HIS A 129 6.09 -7.51 10.67
N PHE A 130 5.07 -6.69 10.96
CA PHE A 130 3.90 -6.53 10.11
C PHE A 130 3.76 -5.09 9.63
N HIS A 131 3.25 -4.93 8.42
CA HIS A 131 2.70 -3.68 7.91
C HIS A 131 1.18 -3.73 8.02
N ASP A 132 0.59 -2.75 8.70
CA ASP A 132 -0.85 -2.50 8.66
C ASP A 132 -1.11 -1.57 7.48
N CYS A 133 -1.36 -2.16 6.31
CA CYS A 133 -1.53 -1.42 5.06
C CYS A 133 -2.92 -0.81 4.95
N ILE A 134 -2.98 0.52 4.90
CA ILE A 134 -4.18 1.30 4.59
C ILE A 134 -4.12 1.64 3.11
N SER A 135 -5.02 1.05 2.32
CA SER A 135 -4.90 1.06 0.86
C SER A 135 -5.96 1.89 0.17
N PHE A 136 -5.53 2.63 -0.84
CA PHE A 136 -6.36 3.53 -1.65
C PHE A 136 -6.29 3.16 -3.13
N GLY A 137 -7.37 3.48 -3.86
CA GLY A 137 -7.39 3.43 -5.32
C GLY A 137 -6.94 4.78 -5.89
N LEU A 138 -5.98 4.74 -6.79
CA LEU A 138 -5.41 5.91 -7.46
C LEU A 138 -5.57 5.77 -8.97
N LEU A 139 -5.68 6.91 -9.66
CA LEU A 139 -5.75 6.99 -11.13
C LEU A 139 -4.61 7.86 -11.64
N ALA A 140 -3.99 7.45 -12.76
CA ALA A 140 -3.01 8.25 -13.46
C ALA A 140 -3.07 8.02 -14.97
N ASP A 141 -2.74 9.05 -15.76
CA ASP A 141 -2.60 8.94 -17.22
C ASP A 141 -1.34 8.15 -17.56
N PRO A 142 -1.46 7.01 -18.29
CA PRO A 142 -0.30 6.19 -18.66
C PRO A 142 0.68 6.88 -19.64
N LYS A 143 0.32 8.03 -20.18
CA LYS A 143 1.20 8.83 -21.04
C LYS A 143 2.21 9.68 -20.27
N GLN A 144 2.05 9.82 -18.95
CA GLN A 144 3.00 10.54 -18.13
C GLN A 144 4.37 9.84 -18.15
N PRO A 145 5.48 10.59 -18.12
CA PRO A 145 6.80 10.00 -18.02
C PRO A 145 6.97 9.29 -16.68
N LEU A 146 7.56 8.09 -16.72
CA LEU A 146 7.87 7.30 -15.53
C LEU A 146 9.35 7.42 -15.20
N ARG A 147 9.68 7.35 -13.93
CA ARG A 147 11.05 7.36 -13.43
C ARG A 147 11.16 6.42 -12.22
N ILE A 148 12.18 5.56 -12.21
CA ILE A 148 12.50 4.71 -11.06
C ILE A 148 13.00 5.56 -9.87
N GLN A 149 12.80 5.04 -8.67
CA GLN A 149 13.46 5.46 -7.44
C GLN A 149 14.54 4.41 -7.11
N PRO A 150 15.82 4.60 -7.53
CA PRO A 150 16.82 3.53 -7.48
C PRO A 150 17.10 2.96 -6.09
N ALA A 151 16.79 3.73 -5.04
CA ALA A 151 16.91 3.26 -3.66
C ALA A 151 15.86 2.19 -3.29
N GLU A 152 14.75 2.11 -4.03
CA GLU A 152 13.58 1.30 -3.69
C GLU A 152 13.18 0.34 -4.80
N ASN A 153 13.24 0.78 -6.07
CA ASN A 153 12.84 -0.02 -7.21
C ASN A 153 13.82 0.07 -8.38
N SER A 154 13.79 -0.93 -9.26
CA SER A 154 14.62 -1.02 -10.46
C SER A 154 13.82 -1.02 -11.77
N ALA A 155 12.49 -1.06 -11.71
CA ALA A 155 11.61 -0.86 -12.84
C ALA A 155 10.29 -0.23 -12.40
N VAL A 156 9.70 0.57 -13.30
CA VAL A 156 8.34 1.12 -13.19
C VAL A 156 7.67 0.94 -14.53
N CYS A 157 6.53 0.28 -14.58
CA CYS A 157 5.85 0.05 -15.85
C CYS A 157 4.34 -0.15 -15.71
N TRP A 158 3.61 0.29 -16.72
CA TRP A 158 2.23 -0.07 -16.93
C TRP A 158 2.14 -1.49 -17.47
N LYS A 159 1.23 -2.29 -16.93
CA LYS A 159 0.97 -3.66 -17.34
C LYS A 159 -0.54 -3.91 -17.45
N PRO A 160 -0.98 -4.73 -18.41
CA PRO A 160 -2.36 -5.23 -18.38
C PRO A 160 -2.65 -5.90 -17.03
N ILE A 161 -3.82 -5.60 -16.46
CA ILE A 161 -4.24 -6.21 -15.17
C ILE A 161 -4.21 -7.74 -15.24
N ALA A 162 -4.49 -8.31 -16.42
CA ALA A 162 -4.49 -9.76 -16.64
C ALA A 162 -3.10 -10.42 -16.46
N GLU A 163 -2.01 -9.65 -16.58
CA GLU A 163 -0.64 -10.16 -16.38
C GLU A 163 -0.21 -10.17 -14.90
N LEU A 164 -0.99 -9.57 -14.01
CA LEU A 164 -0.63 -9.40 -12.59
C LEU A 164 -0.27 -10.74 -11.89
N PRO A 165 -0.98 -11.87 -12.13
CA PRO A 165 -0.64 -13.15 -11.53
C PRO A 165 0.76 -13.68 -11.90
N GLU A 166 1.24 -13.35 -13.11
CA GLU A 166 2.56 -13.78 -13.59
C GLU A 166 3.69 -12.87 -13.09
N LEU A 167 3.37 -11.60 -12.82
CA LEU A 167 4.33 -10.57 -12.41
C LEU A 167 4.58 -10.54 -10.91
N CYS A 168 3.56 -10.85 -10.10
CA CYS A 168 3.65 -10.86 -8.65
C CYS A 168 4.30 -12.17 -8.17
N GLN A 169 5.55 -12.09 -7.67
CA GLN A 169 6.28 -13.23 -7.13
C GLN A 169 5.97 -13.49 -5.64
N GLU A 170 5.03 -12.74 -5.08
CA GLU A 170 4.58 -12.84 -3.70
C GLU A 170 3.13 -13.39 -3.67
N PRO A 171 2.94 -14.72 -3.56
CA PRO A 171 1.61 -15.33 -3.72
C PRO A 171 0.57 -14.81 -2.72
N HIS A 172 0.99 -14.35 -1.54
CA HIS A 172 0.09 -13.80 -0.53
C HIS A 172 -0.41 -12.38 -0.88
N MET A 173 0.29 -11.66 -1.78
CA MET A 173 -0.09 -10.31 -2.21
C MET A 173 -1.12 -10.33 -3.34
N LEU A 174 -1.13 -11.38 -4.17
CA LEU A 174 -2.03 -11.44 -5.32
C LEU A 174 -3.51 -11.28 -4.95
N PRO A 175 -4.05 -11.99 -3.93
CA PRO A 175 -5.44 -11.79 -3.49
C PRO A 175 -5.74 -10.37 -3.01
N VAL A 176 -4.74 -9.69 -2.43
CA VAL A 176 -4.88 -8.29 -1.97
C VAL A 176 -5.03 -7.36 -3.18
N TYR A 177 -4.20 -7.53 -4.20
CA TYR A 177 -4.26 -6.73 -5.43
C TYR A 177 -5.56 -6.97 -6.20
N GLU A 178 -5.95 -8.22 -6.40
CA GLU A 178 -7.20 -8.57 -7.09
C GLU A 178 -8.42 -7.98 -6.39
N LYS A 179 -8.46 -8.07 -5.06
CA LYS A 179 -9.50 -7.49 -4.22
C LYS A 179 -9.60 -5.96 -4.41
N LEU A 180 -8.47 -5.26 -4.37
CA LEU A 180 -8.42 -3.81 -4.55
C LEU A 180 -8.90 -3.40 -5.94
N ILE A 181 -8.40 -4.06 -6.99
CA ILE A 181 -8.80 -3.79 -8.38
C ILE A 181 -10.30 -4.03 -8.56
N ALA A 182 -10.82 -5.11 -7.99
CA ALA A 182 -12.26 -5.40 -8.05
C ALA A 182 -13.10 -4.29 -7.39
N ARG A 183 -12.65 -3.76 -6.24
CA ARG A 183 -13.30 -2.65 -5.54
C ARG A 183 -13.21 -1.33 -6.31
N MET A 184 -12.05 -1.04 -6.88
CA MET A 184 -11.88 0.16 -7.69
C MET A 184 -12.86 0.21 -8.88
N LYS A 185 -13.18 -0.94 -9.46
CA LYS A 185 -14.15 -1.05 -10.57
C LYS A 185 -15.61 -0.89 -10.14
N GLN A 186 -15.88 -0.82 -8.83
CA GLN A 186 -17.26 -0.67 -8.28
C GLN A 186 -17.54 0.75 -7.75
N VAL A 187 -16.53 1.60 -7.66
CA VAL A 187 -16.60 3.01 -7.26
C VAL A 187 -16.92 3.89 -8.45
#